data_0f07500b212076d7c3920f42d1a38835
#
_entry.id   0f07500b212076d7c3920f42d1a38835
#
_cell.length_a   1.000
_cell.length_b   1.000
_cell.length_c   1.000
_cell.angle_alpha   90.00
_cell.angle_beta   90.00
_cell.angle_gamma   90.00
#
_symmetry.space_group_name_H-M   'P 1'
#
loop_
_entity.id
_entity.type
_entity.pdbx_description
1 polymer ?
#
loop_
_entity_poly.entity_id
_entity_poly.type
_entity_poly.pdbx_seq_one_letter_code
_entity_poly.pdbx_strand_id
1 'polypeptide(L)'
;MATIDVTEDTFEQTVSAEGTVIVDAWAEWCGPCKAFAPTFEKVSEAHPDATFAKLDTEANPQIAAALEIQAIPTLMAFRDGIMVFRQSGALPPAAFEDLVSQVKALDMDEVRRQIAEQNINQA
;
A
#
# COMPACT_ATOMS: atom_id res chain seq x y z
N MET A 1 -7.26 -16.81 4.00
CA MET A 1 -6.59 -15.52 4.22
C MET A 1 -6.42 -14.82 2.89
N ALA A 2 -6.78 -13.54 2.85
CA ALA A 2 -6.83 -12.80 1.57
C ALA A 2 -5.58 -11.95 1.31
N THR A 3 -4.62 -11.92 2.23
CA THR A 3 -3.37 -11.19 2.05
C THR A 3 -2.31 -12.05 1.38
N ILE A 4 -1.40 -11.39 0.67
CA ILE A 4 -0.24 -12.06 0.07
C ILE A 4 1.04 -11.45 0.63
N ASP A 5 2.10 -12.21 0.64
CA ASP A 5 3.42 -11.70 0.99
C ASP A 5 4.15 -11.32 -0.30
N VAL A 6 4.77 -10.14 -0.31
CA VAL A 6 5.59 -9.69 -1.43
C VAL A 6 7.05 -9.63 -1.01
N THR A 7 7.94 -9.87 -1.96
CA THR A 7 9.38 -9.86 -1.75
C THR A 7 10.02 -8.85 -2.69
N GLU A 8 11.35 -8.71 -2.57
CA GLU A 8 12.11 -7.88 -3.50
C GLU A 8 11.88 -8.27 -4.95
N ASP A 9 11.67 -9.58 -5.20
CA ASP A 9 11.48 -10.10 -6.55
C ASP A 9 10.07 -9.89 -7.10
N THR A 10 9.06 -9.76 -6.23
CA THR A 10 7.65 -9.72 -6.66
C THR A 10 6.99 -8.37 -6.44
N PHE A 11 7.62 -7.46 -5.70
CA PHE A 11 7.01 -6.19 -5.30
C PHE A 11 6.57 -5.35 -6.50
N GLU A 12 7.49 -5.09 -7.43
CA GLU A 12 7.22 -4.21 -8.55
C GLU A 12 6.09 -4.78 -9.43
N GLN A 13 6.12 -6.07 -9.71
CA GLN A 13 5.09 -6.72 -10.50
C GLN A 13 3.73 -6.61 -9.81
N THR A 14 3.70 -6.77 -8.50
CA THR A 14 2.44 -6.71 -7.73
C THR A 14 1.84 -5.31 -7.76
N VAL A 15 2.64 -4.28 -7.47
CA VAL A 15 2.13 -2.91 -7.37
C VAL A 15 1.87 -2.27 -8.73
N SER A 16 2.45 -2.81 -9.80
CA SER A 16 2.24 -2.31 -11.17
C SER A 16 0.97 -2.86 -11.82
N ALA A 17 0.31 -3.83 -11.21
CA ALA A 17 -0.90 -4.43 -11.75
C ALA A 17 -2.05 -3.41 -11.80
N GLU A 18 -2.98 -3.63 -12.72
CA GLU A 18 -4.20 -2.81 -12.77
C GLU A 18 -5.03 -3.02 -11.50
N GLY A 19 -5.78 -1.99 -11.15
CA GLY A 19 -6.66 -2.01 -9.98
C GLY A 19 -6.00 -1.50 -8.74
N THR A 20 -6.53 -1.89 -7.60
CA THR A 20 -6.13 -1.41 -6.28
C THR A 20 -5.18 -2.39 -5.60
N VAL A 21 -4.04 -1.88 -5.15
CA VAL A 21 -3.08 -2.65 -4.35
C VAL A 21 -2.77 -1.86 -3.08
N ILE A 22 -2.95 -2.48 -1.93
CA ILE A 22 -2.64 -1.89 -0.63
C ILE A 22 -1.46 -2.65 -0.05
N VAL A 23 -0.42 -1.94 0.37
CA VAL A 23 0.80 -2.55 0.93
C VAL A 23 0.96 -2.16 2.38
N ASP A 24 1.22 -3.14 3.23
CA ASP A 24 1.56 -2.98 4.64
C ASP A 24 3.03 -3.35 4.83
N ALA A 25 3.89 -2.35 5.02
CA ALA A 25 5.29 -2.57 5.34
C ALA A 25 5.42 -2.76 6.85
N TRP A 26 5.96 -3.90 7.27
CA TRP A 26 5.92 -4.34 8.66
C TRP A 26 7.21 -5.06 9.06
N ALA A 27 7.34 -5.38 10.33
CA ALA A 27 8.40 -6.26 10.83
C ALA A 27 7.88 -7.07 12.02
N GLU A 28 8.47 -8.23 12.24
CA GLU A 28 8.05 -9.16 13.28
C GLU A 28 8.18 -8.56 14.69
N TRP A 29 9.23 -7.74 14.92
CA TRP A 29 9.48 -7.11 16.22
C TRP A 29 8.57 -5.90 16.51
N CYS A 30 7.80 -5.46 15.55
CA CYS A 30 7.03 -4.21 15.63
C CYS A 30 5.67 -4.46 16.28
N GLY A 31 5.47 -3.96 17.50
CA GLY A 31 4.21 -4.10 18.21
C GLY A 31 3.01 -3.51 17.48
N PRO A 32 3.08 -2.23 17.03
CA PRO A 32 1.98 -1.63 16.25
C PRO A 32 1.66 -2.38 14.96
N CYS A 33 2.67 -2.97 14.31
CA CYS A 33 2.45 -3.78 13.10
C CYS A 33 1.62 -5.02 13.43
N LYS A 34 1.94 -5.69 14.53
CA LYS A 34 1.21 -6.88 14.97
C LYS A 34 -0.21 -6.54 15.39
N ALA A 35 -0.40 -5.40 16.05
CA ALA A 35 -1.72 -4.94 16.45
C ALA A 35 -2.59 -4.60 15.23
N PHE A 36 -2.00 -4.09 14.15
CA PHE A 36 -2.70 -3.75 12.92
C PHE A 36 -3.00 -4.97 12.04
N ALA A 37 -2.22 -6.03 12.15
CA ALA A 37 -2.34 -7.19 11.26
C ALA A 37 -3.77 -7.75 11.16
N PRO A 38 -4.53 -7.92 12.26
CA PRO A 38 -5.90 -8.40 12.15
C PRO A 38 -6.82 -7.46 11.37
N THR A 39 -6.63 -6.15 11.50
CA THR A 39 -7.38 -5.15 10.75
C THR A 39 -7.10 -5.27 9.25
N PHE A 40 -5.82 -5.36 8.89
CA PHE A 40 -5.40 -5.52 7.51
C PHE A 40 -6.02 -6.77 6.87
N GLU A 41 -5.94 -7.88 7.57
CA GLU A 41 -6.50 -9.17 7.14
C GLU A 41 -8.02 -9.09 6.96
N LYS A 42 -8.72 -8.55 7.96
CA LYS A 42 -10.18 -8.47 7.92
C LYS A 42 -10.67 -7.59 6.78
N VAL A 43 -10.05 -6.45 6.57
CA VAL A 43 -10.43 -5.54 5.49
C VAL A 43 -10.12 -6.18 4.13
N SER A 44 -9.03 -6.94 4.02
CA SER A 44 -8.71 -7.64 2.78
C SER A 44 -9.81 -8.62 2.37
N GLU A 45 -10.42 -9.28 3.35
CA GLU A 45 -11.51 -10.22 3.08
C GLU A 45 -12.77 -9.52 2.59
N ALA A 46 -12.99 -8.29 3.01
CA ALA A 46 -14.13 -7.48 2.59
C ALA A 46 -13.97 -6.87 1.19
N HIS A 47 -12.74 -6.88 0.64
CA HIS A 47 -12.45 -6.28 -0.66
C HIS A 47 -11.72 -7.27 -1.57
N PRO A 48 -12.39 -8.34 -2.03
CA PRO A 48 -11.73 -9.36 -2.85
C PRO A 48 -11.28 -8.86 -4.22
N ASP A 49 -11.76 -7.70 -4.65
CA ASP A 49 -11.37 -7.04 -5.90
C ASP A 49 -10.06 -6.25 -5.78
N ALA A 50 -9.50 -6.12 -4.58
CA ALA A 50 -8.23 -5.44 -4.35
C ALA A 50 -7.19 -6.44 -3.87
N THR A 51 -5.91 -6.10 -4.08
CA THR A 51 -4.78 -6.90 -3.59
C THR A 51 -4.25 -6.28 -2.31
N PHE A 52 -4.10 -7.08 -1.27
CA PHE A 52 -3.55 -6.65 0.01
C PHE A 52 -2.24 -7.39 0.23
N ALA A 53 -1.14 -6.67 0.16
CA ALA A 53 0.22 -7.22 0.17
C ALA A 53 0.96 -6.83 1.44
N LYS A 54 1.67 -7.78 2.03
CA LYS A 54 2.52 -7.55 3.20
C LYS A 54 3.97 -7.57 2.77
N LEU A 55 4.71 -6.53 3.15
CA LEU A 55 6.14 -6.41 2.87
C LEU A 55 6.91 -6.46 4.18
N ASP A 56 7.61 -7.56 4.43
CA ASP A 56 8.48 -7.71 5.59
C ASP A 56 9.77 -6.93 5.34
N THR A 57 9.96 -5.83 6.07
CA THR A 57 11.09 -4.93 5.85
C THR A 57 12.42 -5.54 6.29
N GLU A 58 12.41 -6.49 7.23
CA GLU A 58 13.62 -7.18 7.66
C GLU A 58 14.08 -8.23 6.65
N ALA A 59 13.14 -8.94 6.06
CA ALA A 59 13.44 -9.94 5.04
C ALA A 59 13.77 -9.30 3.68
N ASN A 60 13.32 -8.07 3.44
CA ASN A 60 13.44 -7.39 2.16
C ASN A 60 14.04 -5.98 2.34
N PRO A 61 15.28 -5.88 2.84
CA PRO A 61 15.85 -4.59 3.20
C PRO A 61 16.13 -3.68 2.01
N GLN A 62 16.39 -4.22 0.83
CA GLN A 62 16.70 -3.39 -0.34
C GLN A 62 15.47 -2.63 -0.81
N ILE A 63 14.33 -3.30 -0.92
CA ILE A 63 13.10 -2.62 -1.34
C ILE A 63 12.61 -1.65 -0.27
N ALA A 64 12.78 -2.00 1.01
CA ALA A 64 12.44 -1.10 2.11
C ALA A 64 13.27 0.20 2.03
N ALA A 65 14.55 0.09 1.73
CA ALA A 65 15.41 1.25 1.57
C ALA A 65 15.05 2.06 0.32
N ALA A 66 14.77 1.40 -0.79
CA ALA A 66 14.37 2.06 -2.04
C ALA A 66 13.06 2.84 -1.86
N LEU A 67 12.15 2.33 -1.05
CA LEU A 67 10.88 3.00 -0.72
C LEU A 67 11.04 4.04 0.39
N GLU A 68 12.25 4.20 0.93
CA GLU A 68 12.53 5.14 2.01
C GLU A 68 11.63 4.92 3.23
N ILE A 69 11.42 3.65 3.60
CA ILE A 69 10.62 3.30 4.77
C ILE A 69 11.45 3.53 6.02
N GLN A 70 11.07 4.53 6.82
CA GLN A 70 11.77 4.91 8.05
C GLN A 70 11.01 4.53 9.31
N ALA A 71 9.71 4.35 9.19
CA ALA A 71 8.84 3.99 10.30
C ALA A 71 7.88 2.91 9.86
N ILE A 72 7.55 2.00 10.77
CA ILE A 72 6.61 0.90 10.50
C ILE A 72 5.53 0.85 11.58
N PRO A 73 4.31 0.45 11.21
CA PRO A 73 3.92 0.09 9.85
C PRO A 73 3.87 1.31 8.93
N THR A 74 4.15 1.13 7.65
CA THR A 74 3.89 2.14 6.63
C THR A 74 2.89 1.55 5.64
N LEU A 75 1.80 2.28 5.43
CA LEU A 75 0.75 1.89 4.51
C LEU A 75 0.93 2.63 3.21
N MET A 76 0.83 1.91 2.10
CA MET A 76 0.92 2.48 0.75
C MET A 76 -0.25 1.95 -0.07
N ALA A 77 -0.80 2.79 -0.92
CA ALA A 77 -1.86 2.37 -1.83
C ALA A 77 -1.48 2.73 -3.25
N PHE A 78 -1.73 1.80 -4.16
CA PHE A 78 -1.45 1.94 -5.58
C PHE A 78 -2.74 1.74 -6.37
N ARG A 79 -2.94 2.52 -7.43
CA ARG A 79 -4.02 2.33 -8.38
C ARG A 79 -3.41 2.34 -9.78
N ASP A 80 -3.62 1.25 -10.50
CA ASP A 80 -3.12 1.08 -11.87
C ASP A 80 -1.62 1.38 -11.98
N GLY A 81 -0.85 0.93 -10.98
CA GLY A 81 0.59 1.12 -10.92
C GLY A 81 1.08 2.46 -10.35
N ILE A 82 0.16 3.33 -9.95
CA ILE A 82 0.50 4.67 -9.44
C ILE A 82 0.29 4.70 -7.93
N MET A 83 1.33 5.09 -7.18
CA MET A 83 1.18 5.29 -5.73
C MET A 83 0.29 6.52 -5.48
N VAL A 84 -0.85 6.30 -4.86
CA VAL A 84 -1.83 7.37 -4.61
C VAL A 84 -1.95 7.73 -3.13
N PHE A 85 -1.34 6.94 -2.24
CA PHE A 85 -1.39 7.20 -0.81
C PHE A 85 -0.18 6.57 -0.12
N ARG A 86 0.34 7.26 0.90
CA ARG A 86 1.41 6.75 1.76
C ARG A 86 1.28 7.40 3.13
N GLN A 87 1.34 6.60 4.19
CA GLN A 87 1.30 7.10 5.55
C GLN A 87 2.03 6.14 6.47
N SER A 88 2.85 6.67 7.38
CA SER A 88 3.44 5.90 8.47
C SER A 88 2.47 5.84 9.64
N GLY A 89 2.41 4.68 10.28
CA GLY A 89 1.52 4.42 11.41
C GLY A 89 0.29 3.62 11.01
N ALA A 90 -0.27 2.93 11.98
CA ALA A 90 -1.48 2.14 11.79
C ALA A 90 -2.70 3.05 11.76
N LEU A 91 -3.75 2.59 11.10
CA LEU A 91 -5.05 3.25 11.08
C LEU A 91 -6.06 2.43 11.87
N PRO A 92 -7.01 3.09 12.55
CA PRO A 92 -8.15 2.36 13.13
C PRO A 92 -8.94 1.64 12.04
N PRO A 93 -9.66 0.56 12.38
CA PRO A 93 -10.36 -0.25 11.39
C PRO A 93 -11.29 0.55 10.46
N ALA A 94 -12.10 1.46 11.00
CA ALA A 94 -13.02 2.25 10.19
C ALA A 94 -12.27 3.20 9.24
N ALA A 95 -11.18 3.81 9.71
CA ALA A 95 -10.37 4.70 8.90
C ALA A 95 -9.67 3.94 7.78
N PHE A 96 -9.18 2.73 8.06
CA PHE A 96 -8.54 1.90 7.04
C PHE A 96 -9.54 1.44 5.98
N GLU A 97 -10.73 1.01 6.40
CA GLU A 97 -11.81 0.64 5.48
C GLU A 97 -12.18 1.81 4.57
N ASP A 98 -12.29 3.01 5.14
CA ASP A 98 -12.59 4.22 4.37
C ASP A 98 -11.49 4.54 3.36
N LEU A 99 -10.23 4.41 3.77
CA LEU A 99 -9.10 4.61 2.86
C LEU A 99 -9.19 3.68 1.65
N VAL A 100 -9.44 2.39 1.88
CA VAL A 100 -9.53 1.41 0.80
C VAL A 100 -10.66 1.79 -0.15
N SER A 101 -11.82 2.17 0.39
CA SER A 101 -12.98 2.57 -0.42
C SER A 101 -12.66 3.81 -1.25
N GLN A 102 -11.97 4.80 -0.69
CA GLN A 102 -11.59 6.01 -1.41
C GLN A 102 -10.59 5.72 -2.53
N VAL A 103 -9.61 4.85 -2.28
CA VAL A 103 -8.64 4.47 -3.31
C VAL A 103 -9.35 3.78 -4.48
N LYS A 104 -10.28 2.88 -4.19
CA LYS A 104 -11.07 2.18 -5.22
C LYS A 104 -11.93 3.14 -6.04
N ALA A 105 -12.37 4.24 -5.45
CA ALA A 105 -13.27 5.21 -6.08
C ALA A 105 -12.53 6.31 -6.87
N LEU A 106 -11.21 6.35 -6.83
CA LEU A 106 -10.44 7.38 -7.53
C LEU A 106 -10.69 7.37 -9.03
N ASP A 107 -10.83 8.59 -9.60
CA ASP A 107 -10.82 8.80 -11.04
C ASP A 107 -9.38 8.83 -11.52
N MET A 108 -8.92 7.75 -12.11
CA MET A 108 -7.52 7.62 -12.51
C MET A 108 -7.15 8.47 -13.72
N ASP A 109 -8.10 8.82 -14.56
CA ASP A 109 -7.84 9.78 -15.64
C ASP A 109 -7.49 11.15 -15.06
N GLU A 110 -8.22 11.58 -14.05
CA GLU A 110 -7.94 12.82 -13.34
C GLU A 110 -6.59 12.76 -12.60
N VAL A 111 -6.27 11.65 -11.96
CA VAL A 111 -4.98 11.47 -11.29
C VAL A 111 -3.84 11.59 -12.29
N ARG A 112 -3.95 10.93 -13.44
CA ARG A 112 -2.93 11.00 -14.50
C ARG A 112 -2.79 12.41 -15.05
N ARG A 113 -3.89 13.11 -15.19
CA ARG A 113 -3.89 14.51 -15.66
C ARG A 113 -3.12 15.41 -14.68
N GLN A 114 -3.37 15.27 -13.40
CA GLN A 114 -2.68 16.05 -12.36
C GLN A 114 -1.19 15.75 -12.33
N ILE A 115 -0.80 14.50 -12.50
CA ILE A 115 0.62 14.11 -12.55
C ILE A 115 1.29 14.75 -13.77
N ALA A 116 0.65 14.74 -14.93
CA ALA A 116 1.17 15.34 -16.15
C ALA A 116 1.35 16.86 -15.98
N GLU A 117 0.39 17.54 -15.35
CA GLU A 117 0.49 18.97 -15.06
C GLU A 117 1.67 19.28 -14.13
N GLN A 118 1.87 18.47 -13.09
CA GLN A 118 2.99 18.65 -12.17
C GLN A 118 4.33 18.50 -12.88
N ASN A 119 4.43 17.52 -13.77
CA ASN A 119 5.67 17.28 -14.52
C ASN A 119 5.97 18.44 -15.46
N ILE A 120 4.96 19.03 -16.08
CA ILE A 120 5.11 20.21 -16.93
C ILE A 120 5.60 21.40 -16.11
N ASN A 121 5.00 21.61 -14.93
CA ASN A 121 5.35 22.74 -14.07
C ASN A 121 6.73 22.62 -13.46
N GLN A 122 7.30 21.43 -13.37
CA GLN A 122 8.61 21.18 -12.81
C GLN A 122 9.73 21.20 -13.87
N ALA A 123 9.36 21.25 -15.13
CA ALA A 123 10.33 21.20 -16.24
C ALA A 123 11.11 22.52 -16.43
#